data_06635c1a99c448472a1427fa33322796
#
_entry.id   06635c1a99c448472a1427fa33322796
#
_cell.length_a   1.000
_cell.length_b   1.000
_cell.length_c   1.000
_cell.angle_alpha   90.00
_cell.angle_beta   90.00
_cell.angle_gamma   90.00
#
_symmetry.space_group_name_H-M   'P 1'
#
loop_
_entity.id
_entity.type
_entity.pdbx_description
1 polymer ?
#
loop_
_entity_poly.entity_id
_entity_poly.type
_entity_poly.pdbx_seq_one_letter_code
_entity_poly.pdbx_strand_id
1 'polypeptide(L)'
;EQLDTAIETQKHLLEDSDRHLFEDILVNIISKKIRIRIQDSKHWVETMNRYMNAMTDSSSGLRLSLQWRNKKAESEEELDTKELVELLQKDVGMLKESDLKKLSTHFRSRIESVRRVMDEEDNMQSFHQLMRVVMDYRQWFEFRILAQKAKDTKKELTNQLFFSFSGGEKAMAMYVPLFSAVAAKFESSRKDAPLLIALDEAFAGVDDKNISIMFALIEKFNFDYIMNSQVLWGDYPTVHHLAIYELFRPDNARFVTVI
;
A
#
# COMPACT_ATOMS: atom_id res chain seq x y z
N GLU A 1 -17.89 3.86 -51.74
CA GLU A 1 -19.23 4.15 -51.16
C GLU A 1 -19.87 2.93 -50.50
N GLN A 2 -20.14 1.80 -51.23
CA GLN A 2 -20.68 0.58 -50.60
C GLN A 2 -19.66 -0.12 -49.65
N LEU A 3 -18.39 -0.10 -50.03
CA LEU A 3 -17.31 -0.65 -49.20
C LEU A 3 -17.08 0.20 -47.92
N ASP A 4 -17.14 1.51 -48.06
CA ASP A 4 -16.96 2.45 -46.97
C ASP A 4 -18.11 2.32 -45.94
N THR A 5 -19.35 2.17 -46.45
CA THR A 5 -20.53 1.93 -45.59
C THR A 5 -20.45 0.57 -44.88
N ALA A 6 -19.94 -0.48 -45.57
CA ALA A 6 -19.72 -1.79 -44.93
C ALA A 6 -18.64 -1.76 -43.86
N ILE A 7 -17.56 -1.01 -44.08
CA ILE A 7 -16.48 -0.82 -43.10
C ILE A 7 -16.98 -0.03 -41.90
N GLU A 8 -17.76 1.03 -42.09
CA GLU A 8 -18.37 1.77 -40.98
C GLU A 8 -19.36 0.91 -40.18
N THR A 9 -20.21 0.15 -40.87
CA THR A 9 -21.17 -0.76 -40.23
C THR A 9 -20.44 -1.84 -39.41
N GLN A 10 -19.35 -2.38 -39.96
CA GLN A 10 -18.56 -3.41 -39.26
C GLN A 10 -17.76 -2.84 -38.11
N LYS A 11 -17.27 -1.59 -38.19
CA LYS A 11 -16.68 -0.86 -37.09
C LYS A 11 -17.69 -0.64 -35.96
N HIS A 12 -18.90 -0.17 -36.29
CA HIS A 12 -19.96 0.00 -35.29
C HIS A 12 -20.39 -1.31 -34.64
N LEU A 13 -20.47 -2.42 -35.37
CA LEU A 13 -20.79 -3.75 -34.82
C LEU A 13 -19.68 -4.28 -33.90
N LEU A 14 -18.40 -4.02 -34.26
CA LEU A 14 -17.26 -4.35 -33.39
C LEU A 14 -17.24 -3.48 -32.10
N GLU A 15 -17.49 -2.19 -32.24
CA GLU A 15 -17.58 -1.27 -31.11
C GLU A 15 -18.73 -1.64 -30.15
N ASP A 16 -19.89 -2.04 -30.67
CA ASP A 16 -21.01 -2.49 -29.87
C ASP A 16 -20.76 -3.86 -29.21
N SER A 17 -20.14 -4.80 -29.93
CA SER A 17 -19.77 -6.11 -29.38
C SER A 17 -18.69 -6.00 -28.31
N ASP A 18 -17.67 -5.19 -28.55
CA ASP A 18 -16.62 -4.90 -27.57
C ASP A 18 -17.18 -4.14 -26.36
N ARG A 19 -18.14 -3.26 -26.59
CA ARG A 19 -18.83 -2.53 -25.51
C ARG A 19 -19.63 -3.48 -24.64
N HIS A 20 -20.43 -4.38 -25.18
CA HIS A 20 -21.23 -5.36 -24.42
C HIS A 20 -20.33 -6.34 -23.65
N LEU A 21 -19.28 -6.86 -24.28
CA LEU A 21 -18.32 -7.73 -23.64
C LEU A 21 -17.60 -7.01 -22.49
N PHE A 22 -17.27 -5.75 -22.68
CA PHE A 22 -16.62 -4.90 -21.70
C PHE A 22 -17.54 -4.58 -20.52
N GLU A 23 -18.82 -4.25 -20.80
CA GLU A 23 -19.84 -4.02 -19.79
C GLU A 23 -20.11 -5.28 -18.95
N ASP A 24 -20.23 -6.44 -19.56
CA ASP A 24 -20.45 -7.71 -18.85
C ASP A 24 -19.24 -8.12 -17.98
N ILE A 25 -18.05 -8.03 -18.51
CA ILE A 25 -16.82 -8.39 -17.75
C ILE A 25 -16.57 -7.39 -16.61
N LEU A 26 -16.67 -6.09 -16.88
CA LEU A 26 -16.45 -5.06 -15.88
C LEU A 26 -17.49 -5.07 -14.79
N VAL A 27 -18.75 -5.10 -15.17
CA VAL A 27 -19.85 -4.90 -14.23
C VAL A 27 -20.09 -6.17 -13.42
N ASN A 28 -20.03 -7.34 -14.03
CA ASN A 28 -20.43 -8.59 -13.39
C ASN A 28 -19.29 -9.33 -12.68
N ILE A 29 -18.06 -9.27 -13.21
CA ILE A 29 -16.97 -10.09 -12.70
C ILE A 29 -15.97 -9.27 -11.91
N ILE A 30 -15.53 -8.12 -12.45
CA ILE A 30 -14.43 -7.34 -11.88
C ILE A 30 -14.91 -6.48 -10.72
N SER A 31 -16.09 -5.84 -10.82
CA SER A 31 -16.61 -4.98 -9.76
C SER A 31 -16.71 -5.68 -8.41
N LYS A 32 -17.17 -6.93 -8.39
CA LYS A 32 -17.28 -7.72 -7.16
C LYS A 32 -15.91 -7.99 -6.53
N LYS A 33 -14.91 -8.35 -7.32
CA LYS A 33 -13.55 -8.60 -6.83
C LYS A 33 -12.89 -7.32 -6.34
N ILE A 34 -13.03 -6.23 -7.09
CA ILE A 34 -12.48 -4.91 -6.69
C ILE A 34 -13.14 -4.42 -5.39
N ARG A 35 -14.44 -4.57 -5.25
CA ARG A 35 -15.18 -4.22 -4.04
C ARG A 35 -14.62 -4.93 -2.81
N ILE A 36 -14.42 -6.24 -2.88
CA ILE A 36 -13.83 -7.03 -1.78
C ILE A 36 -12.43 -6.50 -1.47
N ARG A 37 -11.59 -6.29 -2.48
CA ARG A 37 -10.22 -5.81 -2.28
C ARG A 37 -10.14 -4.40 -1.68
N ILE A 38 -11.03 -3.50 -2.08
CA ILE A 38 -11.16 -2.17 -1.48
C ILE A 38 -11.58 -2.28 -0.01
N GLN A 39 -12.53 -3.17 0.30
CA GLN A 39 -12.97 -3.40 1.68
C GLN A 39 -11.85 -3.98 2.54
N ASP A 40 -11.13 -4.98 2.04
CA ASP A 40 -9.96 -5.56 2.72
C ASP A 40 -8.90 -4.49 2.98
N SER A 41 -8.63 -3.62 2.00
CA SER A 41 -7.65 -2.53 2.14
C SER A 41 -8.09 -1.48 3.16
N LYS A 42 -9.39 -1.13 3.21
CA LYS A 42 -9.94 -0.25 4.26
C LYS A 42 -9.74 -0.85 5.64
N HIS A 43 -10.11 -2.11 5.81
CA HIS A 43 -9.94 -2.80 7.07
C HIS A 43 -8.47 -2.88 7.51
N TRP A 44 -7.57 -3.15 6.56
CA TRP A 44 -6.13 -3.13 6.82
C TRP A 44 -5.63 -1.76 7.30
N VAL A 45 -6.07 -0.66 6.67
CA VAL A 45 -5.73 0.71 7.09
C VAL A 45 -6.27 1.04 8.49
N GLU A 46 -7.49 0.63 8.79
CA GLU A 46 -8.10 0.81 10.12
C GLU A 46 -7.31 0.05 11.19
N THR A 47 -6.94 -1.19 10.91
CA THR A 47 -6.12 -2.03 11.78
C THR A 47 -4.75 -1.42 12.01
N MET A 48 -4.08 -0.99 10.95
CA MET A 48 -2.78 -0.31 11.04
C MET A 48 -2.88 0.96 11.90
N ASN A 49 -3.92 1.77 11.72
CA ASN A 49 -4.15 2.97 12.52
C ASN A 49 -4.41 2.64 14.01
N ARG A 50 -5.11 1.55 14.30
CA ARG A 50 -5.32 1.08 15.67
C ARG A 50 -3.98 0.75 16.33
N TYR A 51 -3.08 0.06 15.63
CA TYR A 51 -1.73 -0.24 16.11
C TYR A 51 -0.90 1.03 16.31
N MET A 52 -0.87 1.94 15.33
CA MET A 52 -0.14 3.21 15.45
C MET A 52 -0.65 4.05 16.64
N ASN A 53 -1.96 4.10 16.86
CA ASN A 53 -2.55 4.82 17.98
C ASN A 53 -2.19 4.18 19.34
N ALA A 54 -2.09 2.86 19.40
CA ALA A 54 -1.67 2.15 20.61
C ALA A 54 -0.21 2.43 21.01
N MET A 55 0.60 2.99 20.10
CA MET A 55 2.01 3.36 20.30
C MET A 55 2.20 4.81 20.77
N THR A 56 1.12 5.53 21.07
CA THR A 56 1.16 6.97 21.37
C THR A 56 1.79 7.30 22.73
N ASP A 57 2.07 6.32 23.56
CA ASP A 57 2.71 6.51 24.88
C ASP A 57 4.22 6.84 24.80
N SER A 58 4.70 7.23 23.61
CA SER A 58 6.07 7.67 23.42
C SER A 58 6.33 8.98 24.17
N SER A 59 7.49 9.09 24.79
CA SER A 59 7.96 10.28 25.53
C SER A 59 8.00 11.56 24.67
N SER A 60 7.93 11.43 23.33
CA SER A 60 7.93 12.54 22.37
C SER A 60 6.53 13.13 22.12
N GLY A 61 5.44 12.43 22.51
CA GLY A 61 4.07 12.83 22.19
C GLY A 61 3.74 12.82 20.70
N LEU A 62 4.60 12.21 19.88
CA LEU A 62 4.38 12.09 18.44
C LEU A 62 3.32 11.02 18.16
N ARG A 63 2.26 11.40 17.46
CA ARG A 63 1.20 10.51 16.98
C ARG A 63 1.28 10.40 15.47
N LEU A 64 1.21 9.18 14.98
CA LEU A 64 1.22 8.88 13.55
C LEU A 64 -0.12 8.25 13.16
N SER A 65 -0.58 8.54 11.96
CA SER A 65 -1.75 7.88 11.38
C SER A 65 -1.62 7.77 9.87
N LEU A 66 -2.12 6.68 9.30
CA LEU A 66 -2.18 6.46 7.87
C LEU A 66 -3.52 6.96 7.34
N GLN A 67 -3.49 7.83 6.36
CA GLN A 67 -4.66 8.26 5.61
C GLN A 67 -4.67 7.58 4.24
N TRP A 68 -5.75 6.89 3.92
CA TRP A 68 -6.03 6.36 2.61
C TRP A 68 -6.97 7.31 1.88
N ARG A 69 -6.47 7.96 0.84
CA ARG A 69 -7.15 9.06 0.19
C ARG A 69 -7.47 8.72 -1.26
N ASN A 70 -8.67 9.07 -1.67
CA ASN A 70 -9.09 8.97 -3.07
C ASN A 70 -8.28 9.96 -3.91
N LYS A 71 -7.73 9.51 -5.04
CA LYS A 71 -7.17 10.41 -6.06
C LYS A 71 -8.30 11.14 -6.78
N LYS A 72 -8.00 12.32 -7.26
CA LYS A 72 -8.87 13.06 -8.17
C LYS A 72 -8.73 12.53 -9.58
N ALA A 73 -9.73 12.78 -10.42
CA ALA A 73 -9.66 12.53 -11.84
C ALA A 73 -8.47 13.29 -12.47
N GLU A 74 -7.81 12.65 -13.42
CA GLU A 74 -6.69 13.23 -14.17
C GLU A 74 -7.17 13.97 -15.45
N SER A 75 -8.38 13.65 -15.91
CA SER A 75 -9.03 14.30 -17.06
C SER A 75 -10.53 14.51 -16.80
N GLU A 76 -11.19 15.34 -17.62
CA GLU A 76 -12.64 15.61 -17.54
C GLU A 76 -13.49 14.36 -17.88
N GLU A 77 -12.95 13.41 -18.62
CA GLU A 77 -13.62 12.18 -19.01
C GLU A 77 -13.51 11.09 -17.94
N GLU A 78 -12.65 11.28 -16.95
CA GLU A 78 -12.44 10.35 -15.85
C GLU A 78 -13.33 10.71 -14.66
N LEU A 79 -13.81 9.68 -13.98
CA LEU A 79 -14.51 9.84 -12.71
C LEU A 79 -13.52 10.06 -11.58
N ASP A 80 -13.85 10.93 -10.64
CA ASP A 80 -13.16 10.94 -9.37
C ASP A 80 -13.26 9.57 -8.71
N THR A 81 -12.17 9.13 -8.06
CA THR A 81 -12.13 7.80 -7.43
C THR A 81 -13.30 7.55 -6.47
N LYS A 82 -13.79 8.59 -5.80
CA LYS A 82 -14.95 8.47 -4.91
C LYS A 82 -16.20 8.05 -5.69
N GLU A 83 -16.52 8.74 -6.78
CA GLU A 83 -17.67 8.43 -7.63
C GLU A 83 -17.51 7.06 -8.30
N LEU A 84 -16.31 6.76 -8.81
CA LEU A 84 -15.99 5.45 -9.39
C LEU A 84 -16.26 4.31 -8.40
N VAL A 85 -15.78 4.43 -7.17
CA VAL A 85 -15.96 3.40 -6.13
C VAL A 85 -17.44 3.29 -5.74
N GLU A 86 -18.16 4.41 -5.61
CA GLU A 86 -19.59 4.41 -5.33
C GLU A 86 -20.39 3.69 -6.43
N LEU A 87 -20.07 3.93 -7.70
CA LEU A 87 -20.70 3.25 -8.82
C LEU A 87 -20.39 1.74 -8.85
N LEU A 88 -19.11 1.38 -8.64
CA LEU A 88 -18.71 -0.03 -8.56
C LEU A 88 -19.28 -0.77 -7.35
N GLN A 89 -19.70 -0.06 -6.30
CA GLN A 89 -20.35 -0.64 -5.11
C GLN A 89 -21.84 -0.90 -5.29
N LYS A 90 -22.50 -0.30 -6.27
CA LYS A 90 -23.90 -0.57 -6.57
C LYS A 90 -24.07 -2.00 -7.10
N ASP A 91 -25.18 -2.62 -6.77
CA ASP A 91 -25.57 -3.88 -7.42
C ASP A 91 -25.88 -3.63 -8.89
N VAL A 92 -25.51 -4.59 -9.76
CA VAL A 92 -25.66 -4.48 -11.21
C VAL A 92 -27.09 -4.11 -11.62
N GLY A 93 -28.09 -4.72 -10.97
CA GLY A 93 -29.49 -4.44 -11.23
C GLY A 93 -29.99 -3.05 -10.79
N MET A 94 -29.14 -2.31 -10.02
CA MET A 94 -29.45 -0.94 -9.57
C MET A 94 -28.70 0.13 -10.37
N LEU A 95 -27.77 -0.27 -11.25
CA LEU A 95 -27.07 0.65 -12.13
C LEU A 95 -28.01 1.16 -13.23
N LYS A 96 -28.08 2.47 -13.35
CA LYS A 96 -28.82 3.11 -14.44
C LYS A 96 -27.96 3.10 -15.70
N GLU A 97 -28.60 3.25 -16.87
CA GLU A 97 -27.89 3.38 -18.15
C GLU A 97 -26.87 4.53 -18.13
N SER A 98 -27.21 5.63 -17.45
CA SER A 98 -26.29 6.75 -17.25
C SER A 98 -25.05 6.38 -16.41
N ASP A 99 -25.19 5.49 -15.42
CA ASP A 99 -24.10 5.01 -14.57
C ASP A 99 -23.14 4.10 -15.40
N LEU A 100 -23.73 3.22 -16.20
CA LEU A 100 -22.97 2.35 -17.13
C LEU A 100 -22.20 3.17 -18.16
N LYS A 101 -22.83 4.21 -18.72
CA LYS A 101 -22.16 5.11 -19.65
C LYS A 101 -20.97 5.84 -19.01
N LYS A 102 -21.14 6.33 -17.77
CA LYS A 102 -20.05 6.96 -17.02
C LYS A 102 -18.89 6.00 -16.77
N LEU A 103 -19.16 4.77 -16.34
CA LEU A 103 -18.13 3.76 -16.14
C LEU A 103 -17.41 3.40 -17.43
N SER A 104 -18.16 3.22 -18.52
CA SER A 104 -17.60 2.92 -19.84
C SER A 104 -16.69 4.05 -20.34
N THR A 105 -17.13 5.31 -20.23
CA THR A 105 -16.32 6.47 -20.61
C THR A 105 -15.05 6.57 -19.80
N HIS A 106 -15.13 6.42 -18.47
CA HIS A 106 -13.98 6.45 -17.58
C HIS A 106 -12.93 5.38 -17.95
N PHE A 107 -13.36 4.13 -18.10
CA PHE A 107 -12.41 3.06 -18.39
C PHE A 107 -11.85 3.15 -19.81
N ARG A 108 -12.62 3.64 -20.79
CA ARG A 108 -12.12 3.91 -22.14
C ARG A 108 -11.03 4.97 -22.13
N SER A 109 -11.24 6.10 -21.45
CA SER A 109 -10.24 7.16 -21.29
C SER A 109 -8.97 6.64 -20.62
N ARG A 110 -9.10 5.83 -19.58
CA ARG A 110 -7.93 5.20 -18.91
C ARG A 110 -7.18 4.23 -19.80
N ILE A 111 -7.89 3.41 -20.59
CA ILE A 111 -7.28 2.50 -21.55
C ILE A 111 -6.49 3.28 -22.60
N GLU A 112 -7.05 4.36 -23.14
CA GLU A 112 -6.40 5.20 -24.15
C GLU A 112 -5.17 5.92 -23.57
N SER A 113 -5.26 6.40 -22.33
CA SER A 113 -4.13 7.03 -21.63
C SER A 113 -2.98 6.05 -21.41
N VAL A 114 -3.26 4.85 -20.92
CA VAL A 114 -2.24 3.82 -20.68
C VAL A 114 -1.64 3.33 -22.02
N ARG A 115 -2.47 3.16 -23.04
CA ARG A 115 -2.00 2.76 -24.39
C ARG A 115 -1.03 3.79 -24.96
N ARG A 116 -1.33 5.10 -24.88
CA ARG A 116 -0.42 6.15 -25.34
C ARG A 116 0.95 6.08 -24.67
N VAL A 117 0.98 5.91 -23.37
CA VAL A 117 2.25 5.79 -22.62
C VAL A 117 3.03 4.53 -23.03
N MET A 118 2.34 3.42 -23.28
CA MET A 118 2.95 2.16 -23.67
C MET A 118 3.46 2.17 -25.12
N ASP A 119 2.77 2.85 -26.03
CA ASP A 119 3.19 3.00 -27.43
C ASP A 119 4.46 3.87 -27.53
N GLU A 120 4.62 4.86 -26.65
CA GLU A 120 5.86 5.67 -26.56
C GLU A 120 7.08 4.86 -26.06
N GLU A 121 6.86 3.78 -25.32
CA GLU A 121 7.93 2.90 -24.80
C GLU A 121 8.26 1.70 -25.71
N ASP A 122 7.69 1.63 -26.92
CA ASP A 122 7.88 0.53 -27.91
C ASP A 122 7.53 -0.88 -27.36
N ASN A 123 6.62 -0.94 -26.38
CA ASN A 123 6.20 -2.14 -25.69
C ASN A 123 4.81 -2.58 -26.18
N MET A 124 4.75 -3.41 -27.20
CA MET A 124 3.49 -4.07 -27.62
C MET A 124 3.01 -5.03 -26.53
N GLN A 125 2.17 -4.53 -25.66
CA GLN A 125 1.59 -5.35 -24.59
C GLN A 125 0.22 -5.91 -25.02
N SER A 126 -0.09 -7.12 -24.54
CA SER A 126 -1.39 -7.74 -24.78
C SER A 126 -2.51 -6.94 -24.09
N PHE A 127 -3.74 -7.02 -24.62
CA PHE A 127 -4.94 -6.44 -24.01
C PHE A 127 -5.08 -6.83 -22.52
N HIS A 128 -4.69 -8.04 -22.15
CA HIS A 128 -4.72 -8.51 -20.78
C HIS A 128 -3.77 -7.72 -19.85
N GLN A 129 -2.59 -7.36 -20.34
CA GLN A 129 -1.63 -6.54 -19.57
C GLN A 129 -2.16 -5.12 -19.38
N LEU A 130 -2.72 -4.54 -20.44
CA LEU A 130 -3.38 -3.24 -20.39
C LEU A 130 -4.51 -3.21 -19.34
N MET A 131 -5.41 -4.17 -19.39
CA MET A 131 -6.50 -4.29 -18.44
C MET A 131 -6.02 -4.49 -16.99
N ARG A 132 -4.91 -5.21 -16.80
CA ARG A 132 -4.30 -5.37 -15.49
C ARG A 132 -3.83 -4.04 -14.89
N VAL A 133 -3.29 -3.15 -15.70
CA VAL A 133 -2.85 -1.81 -15.26
C VAL A 133 -4.06 -0.92 -14.97
N VAL A 134 -5.02 -0.84 -15.90
CA VAL A 134 -6.21 0.00 -15.79
C VAL A 134 -7.07 -0.39 -14.57
N MET A 135 -7.18 -1.69 -14.30
CA MET A 135 -7.97 -2.24 -13.18
C MET A 135 -7.21 -2.35 -11.86
N ASP A 136 -5.99 -1.87 -11.79
CA ASP A 136 -5.25 -1.84 -10.54
C ASP A 136 -5.80 -0.76 -9.60
N TYR A 137 -6.79 -1.15 -8.78
CA TYR A 137 -7.45 -0.24 -7.83
C TYR A 137 -6.47 0.42 -6.85
N ARG A 138 -5.27 -0.14 -6.65
CA ARG A 138 -4.26 0.45 -5.77
C ARG A 138 -3.75 1.79 -6.31
N GLN A 139 -3.82 2.00 -7.61
CA GLN A 139 -3.47 3.26 -8.27
C GLN A 139 -4.56 4.34 -8.14
N TRP A 140 -5.77 3.98 -7.75
CA TRP A 140 -6.89 4.92 -7.57
C TRP A 140 -6.81 5.67 -6.24
N PHE A 141 -5.94 5.22 -5.35
CA PHE A 141 -5.76 5.78 -4.02
C PHE A 141 -4.31 6.20 -3.80
N GLU A 142 -4.12 7.06 -2.84
CA GLU A 142 -2.81 7.44 -2.31
C GLU A 142 -2.78 7.24 -0.80
N PHE A 143 -1.62 6.83 -0.30
CA PHE A 143 -1.37 6.73 1.12
C PHE A 143 -0.58 7.95 1.58
N ARG A 144 -1.01 8.55 2.69
CA ARG A 144 -0.32 9.65 3.36
C ARG A 144 -0.15 9.31 4.82
N ILE A 145 1.03 9.49 5.33
CA ILE A 145 1.28 9.43 6.78
C ILE A 145 1.06 10.84 7.31
N LEU A 146 0.21 10.94 8.34
CA LEU A 146 -0.02 12.16 9.07
C LEU A 146 0.70 12.07 10.41
N ALA A 147 1.39 13.14 10.78
CA ALA A 147 2.07 13.29 12.05
C ALA A 147 1.41 14.41 12.88
N GLN A 148 1.29 14.20 14.18
CA GLN A 148 0.77 15.17 15.13
C GLN A 148 1.64 15.17 16.38
N LYS A 149 2.20 16.31 16.77
CA LYS A 149 2.82 16.52 18.08
C LYS A 149 1.77 16.93 19.12
N ALA A 150 2.06 16.72 20.39
CA ALA A 150 1.09 16.77 21.52
C ALA A 150 0.12 17.99 21.56
N LYS A 151 0.45 19.12 20.94
CA LYS A 151 -0.39 20.32 20.91
C LYS A 151 -0.65 20.87 19.50
N ASP A 152 -0.16 20.17 18.48
CA ASP A 152 -0.24 20.61 17.08
C ASP A 152 -1.42 19.98 16.35
N THR A 153 -1.80 20.61 15.24
CA THR A 153 -2.71 20.02 14.26
C THR A 153 -2.01 18.88 13.50
N LYS A 154 -2.79 17.92 13.03
CA LYS A 154 -2.28 16.86 12.14
C LYS A 154 -1.74 17.48 10.85
N LYS A 155 -0.51 17.14 10.50
CA LYS A 155 0.17 17.56 9.26
C LYS A 155 0.63 16.33 8.49
N GLU A 156 0.68 16.44 7.18
CA GLU A 156 1.26 15.39 6.34
C GLU A 156 2.76 15.27 6.64
N LEU A 157 3.24 14.05 6.80
CA LEU A 157 4.65 13.75 7.02
C LEU A 157 5.40 13.88 5.69
N THR A 158 5.78 15.11 5.36
CA THR A 158 6.64 15.42 4.22
C THR A 158 8.11 15.22 4.60
N ASN A 159 8.99 15.13 3.60
CA ASN A 159 10.43 15.09 3.83
C ASN A 159 10.90 16.28 4.69
N GLN A 160 10.38 17.48 4.43
CA GLN A 160 10.73 18.67 5.19
C GLN A 160 10.35 18.53 6.68
N LEU A 161 9.15 18.04 6.97
CA LEU A 161 8.72 17.79 8.35
C LEU A 161 9.54 16.67 9.00
N PHE A 162 9.80 15.59 8.28
CA PHE A 162 10.62 14.47 8.77
C PHE A 162 12.04 14.92 9.14
N PHE A 163 12.68 15.72 8.30
CA PHE A 163 14.02 16.24 8.59
C PHE A 163 14.08 17.18 9.79
N SER A 164 12.96 17.82 10.14
CA SER A 164 12.86 18.66 11.35
C SER A 164 12.68 17.86 12.66
N PHE A 165 12.48 16.55 12.58
CA PHE A 165 12.30 15.69 13.72
C PHE A 165 13.64 15.44 14.44
N SER A 166 13.57 15.25 15.76
CA SER A 166 14.70 14.72 16.54
C SER A 166 15.02 13.28 16.11
N GLY A 167 16.21 12.77 16.48
CA GLY A 167 16.61 11.40 16.16
C GLY A 167 15.55 10.35 16.58
N GLY A 168 15.03 10.48 17.80
CA GLY A 168 13.98 9.60 18.29
C GLY A 168 12.64 9.74 17.57
N GLU A 169 12.24 10.96 17.26
CA GLU A 169 11.02 11.17 16.46
C GLU A 169 11.16 10.60 15.05
N LYS A 170 12.35 10.68 14.44
CA LYS A 170 12.64 10.04 13.15
C LYS A 170 12.54 8.53 13.24
N ALA A 171 13.14 7.92 14.25
CA ALA A 171 13.04 6.48 14.50
C ALA A 171 11.58 6.05 14.67
N MET A 172 10.81 6.77 15.49
CA MET A 172 9.37 6.50 15.67
C MET A 172 8.60 6.65 14.34
N ALA A 173 8.89 7.69 13.56
CA ALA A 173 8.22 7.94 12.28
C ALA A 173 8.52 6.86 11.22
N MET A 174 9.62 6.15 11.33
CA MET A 174 10.00 5.04 10.46
C MET A 174 9.46 3.70 10.98
N TYR A 175 9.75 3.34 12.22
CA TYR A 175 9.49 2.00 12.74
C TYR A 175 8.04 1.78 13.17
N VAL A 176 7.34 2.79 13.71
CA VAL A 176 5.94 2.62 14.13
C VAL A 176 5.02 2.28 12.94
N PRO A 177 5.05 3.00 11.81
CA PRO A 177 4.27 2.59 10.64
C PRO A 177 4.69 1.23 10.09
N LEU A 178 6.00 0.95 10.04
CA LEU A 178 6.53 -0.33 9.55
C LEU A 178 5.99 -1.50 10.39
N PHE A 179 6.20 -1.47 11.69
CA PHE A 179 5.74 -2.54 12.58
C PHE A 179 4.22 -2.65 12.63
N SER A 180 3.51 -1.52 12.59
CA SER A 180 2.04 -1.53 12.49
C SER A 180 1.53 -2.17 11.21
N ALA A 181 2.22 -1.95 10.08
CA ALA A 181 1.88 -2.57 8.80
C ALA A 181 2.12 -4.08 8.83
N VAL A 182 3.24 -4.52 9.42
CA VAL A 182 3.57 -5.93 9.58
C VAL A 182 2.56 -6.61 10.52
N ALA A 183 2.24 -6.00 11.66
CA ALA A 183 1.25 -6.52 12.60
C ALA A 183 -0.14 -6.66 11.95
N ALA A 184 -0.59 -5.64 11.21
CA ALA A 184 -1.84 -5.68 10.48
C ALA A 184 -1.84 -6.77 9.38
N LYS A 185 -0.68 -7.06 8.80
CA LYS A 185 -0.52 -8.17 7.85
C LYS A 185 -0.63 -9.52 8.55
N PHE A 186 -0.01 -9.67 9.72
CA PHE A 186 -0.04 -10.90 10.50
C PHE A 186 -1.43 -11.22 11.09
N GLU A 187 -2.30 -10.23 11.34
CA GLU A 187 -3.69 -10.49 11.77
C GLU A 187 -4.46 -11.41 10.81
N SER A 188 -4.13 -11.38 9.53
CA SER A 188 -4.75 -12.24 8.51
C SER A 188 -4.06 -13.60 8.35
N SER A 189 -3.01 -13.88 9.11
CA SER A 189 -2.28 -15.15 9.06
C SER A 189 -2.95 -16.23 9.91
N ARG A 190 -2.47 -17.47 9.80
CA ARG A 190 -2.92 -18.55 10.67
C ARG A 190 -2.52 -18.26 12.11
N LYS A 191 -3.33 -18.70 13.07
CA LYS A 191 -3.09 -18.48 14.51
C LYS A 191 -1.80 -19.10 15.03
N ASP A 192 -1.32 -20.14 14.37
CA ASP A 192 -0.09 -20.87 14.67
C ASP A 192 1.10 -20.44 13.81
N ALA A 193 0.95 -19.38 13.02
CA ALA A 193 2.04 -18.84 12.22
C ALA A 193 3.03 -18.07 13.11
N PRO A 194 4.36 -18.25 12.91
CA PRO A 194 5.34 -17.44 13.61
C PRO A 194 5.21 -15.96 13.21
N LEU A 195 5.26 -15.08 14.18
CA LEU A 195 5.25 -13.62 13.95
C LEU A 195 6.68 -13.10 13.76
N LEU A 196 7.44 -13.77 12.90
CA LEU A 196 8.87 -13.55 12.73
C LEU A 196 9.15 -12.35 11.81
N ILE A 197 9.99 -11.43 12.28
CA ILE A 197 10.56 -10.32 11.50
C ILE A 197 12.08 -10.48 11.39
N ALA A 198 12.62 -10.10 10.25
CA ALA A 198 14.07 -10.06 10.03
C ALA A 198 14.48 -8.63 9.68
N LEU A 199 15.44 -8.07 10.42
CA LEU A 199 15.94 -6.71 10.24
C LEU A 199 17.45 -6.75 9.99
N ASP A 200 17.84 -6.20 8.86
CA ASP A 200 19.23 -6.00 8.50
C ASP A 200 19.68 -4.60 8.94
N GLU A 201 20.90 -4.49 9.49
CA GLU A 201 21.43 -3.26 10.08
C GLU A 201 20.44 -2.58 11.04
N ALA A 202 19.80 -3.39 11.89
CA ALA A 202 18.73 -2.94 12.77
C ALA A 202 19.18 -1.73 13.62
N PHE A 203 18.37 -0.68 13.59
CA PHE A 203 18.52 0.53 14.40
C PHE A 203 19.82 1.32 14.16
N ALA A 204 20.45 1.17 12.98
CA ALA A 204 21.64 1.94 12.64
C ALA A 204 21.39 3.45 12.81
N GLY A 205 22.26 4.14 13.55
CA GLY A 205 22.15 5.58 13.83
C GLY A 205 21.02 6.00 14.77
N VAL A 206 20.38 5.05 15.46
CA VAL A 206 19.41 5.30 16.53
C VAL A 206 20.12 5.28 17.87
N ASP A 207 19.82 6.20 18.77
CA ASP A 207 20.38 6.23 20.12
C ASP A 207 19.75 5.15 21.04
N ASP A 208 20.47 4.74 22.09
CA ASP A 208 20.10 3.63 22.99
C ASP A 208 18.69 3.78 23.59
N LYS A 209 18.31 5.01 23.95
CA LYS A 209 16.97 5.26 24.50
C LYS A 209 15.87 4.92 23.50
N ASN A 210 16.08 5.30 22.24
CA ASN A 210 15.12 5.03 21.19
C ASN A 210 15.17 3.57 20.72
N ILE A 211 16.32 2.91 20.78
CA ILE A 211 16.43 1.46 20.57
C ILE A 211 15.61 0.70 21.63
N SER A 212 15.71 1.07 22.90
CA SER A 212 14.90 0.48 23.96
C SER A 212 13.40 0.61 23.68
N ILE A 213 12.95 1.75 23.16
CA ILE A 213 11.55 1.94 22.75
C ILE A 213 11.18 1.00 21.58
N MET A 214 12.09 0.81 20.63
CA MET A 214 11.84 -0.09 19.49
C MET A 214 11.70 -1.54 19.94
N PHE A 215 12.52 -2.01 20.88
CA PHE A 215 12.37 -3.34 21.47
C PHE A 215 11.04 -3.47 22.25
N ALA A 216 10.64 -2.45 22.98
CA ALA A 216 9.33 -2.43 23.64
C ALA A 216 8.16 -2.52 22.63
N LEU A 217 8.30 -1.93 21.45
CA LEU A 217 7.32 -2.06 20.36
C LEU A 217 7.28 -3.49 19.81
N ILE A 218 8.43 -4.10 19.56
CA ILE A 218 8.54 -5.48 19.08
C ILE A 218 7.86 -6.44 20.05
N GLU A 219 8.12 -6.29 21.35
CA GLU A 219 7.47 -7.07 22.39
C GLU A 219 5.95 -6.83 22.44
N LYS A 220 5.51 -5.58 22.37
CA LYS A 220 4.10 -5.22 22.37
C LYS A 220 3.32 -5.83 21.20
N PHE A 221 3.99 -6.02 20.06
CA PHE A 221 3.43 -6.74 18.91
C PHE A 221 3.60 -8.25 18.97
N ASN A 222 4.28 -8.74 19.99
CA ASN A 222 4.62 -10.16 20.15
C ASN A 222 5.34 -10.72 18.91
N PHE A 223 6.30 -9.95 18.39
CA PHE A 223 7.12 -10.39 17.27
C PHE A 223 8.30 -11.21 17.74
N ASP A 224 8.52 -12.35 17.10
CA ASP A 224 9.82 -13.00 17.08
C ASP A 224 10.73 -12.25 16.11
N TYR A 225 12.03 -12.17 16.39
CA TYR A 225 12.92 -11.40 15.53
C TYR A 225 14.29 -12.04 15.31
N ILE A 226 14.82 -11.80 14.12
CA ILE A 226 16.22 -12.03 13.76
C ILE A 226 16.77 -10.67 13.33
N MET A 227 17.83 -10.21 13.99
CA MET A 227 18.46 -8.94 13.69
C MET A 227 19.94 -9.11 13.49
N ASN A 228 20.52 -8.39 12.54
CA ASN A 228 21.95 -8.17 12.51
C ASN A 228 22.24 -6.69 12.81
N SER A 229 23.37 -6.44 13.46
CA SER A 229 23.84 -5.09 13.75
C SER A 229 25.32 -5.15 14.10
N GLN A 230 26.07 -4.08 13.80
CA GLN A 230 27.48 -3.98 14.16
C GLN A 230 27.72 -3.58 15.63
N VAL A 231 26.74 -2.94 16.25
CA VAL A 231 26.91 -2.33 17.60
C VAL A 231 25.77 -2.68 18.57
N LEU A 232 24.77 -3.42 18.12
CA LEU A 232 23.60 -3.72 18.92
C LEU A 232 23.81 -5.01 19.72
N TRP A 233 23.81 -4.94 21.03
CA TRP A 233 23.87 -6.11 21.91
C TRP A 233 22.48 -6.64 22.31
N GLY A 234 21.45 -5.81 22.23
CA GLY A 234 20.07 -6.21 22.51
C GLY A 234 19.73 -6.42 23.99
N ASP A 235 20.65 -6.12 24.90
CA ASP A 235 20.46 -6.23 26.35
C ASP A 235 19.65 -5.03 26.88
N TYR A 236 18.35 -5.07 26.67
CA TYR A 236 17.42 -4.07 27.16
C TYR A 236 16.41 -4.68 28.13
N PRO A 237 15.92 -3.90 29.12
CA PRO A 237 14.96 -4.40 30.13
C PRO A 237 13.68 -5.00 29.57
N THR A 238 13.32 -4.62 28.35
CA THR A 238 12.15 -5.11 27.61
C THR A 238 12.40 -6.40 26.84
N VAL A 239 13.63 -6.90 26.79
CA VAL A 239 13.99 -8.12 26.07
C VAL A 239 14.08 -9.28 27.07
N HIS A 240 13.09 -10.17 27.06
CA HIS A 240 13.04 -11.28 28.00
C HIS A 240 13.85 -12.51 27.56
N HIS A 241 13.97 -12.74 26.27
CA HIS A 241 14.71 -13.87 25.71
C HIS A 241 15.58 -13.39 24.55
N LEU A 242 16.87 -13.64 24.62
CA LEU A 242 17.83 -13.22 23.61
C LEU A 242 18.89 -14.30 23.41
N ALA A 243 19.19 -14.61 22.14
CA ALA A 243 20.37 -15.37 21.77
C ALA A 243 21.25 -14.44 20.90
N ILE A 244 22.51 -14.30 21.29
CA ILE A 244 23.47 -13.45 20.58
C ILE A 244 24.51 -14.37 19.94
N TYR A 245 24.80 -14.13 18.67
CA TYR A 245 25.82 -14.83 17.92
C TYR A 245 26.78 -13.79 17.31
N GLU A 246 28.05 -13.90 17.60
CA GLU A 246 29.08 -13.11 16.96
C GLU A 246 29.53 -13.81 15.68
N LEU A 247 29.50 -13.06 14.57
CA LEU A 247 29.97 -13.55 13.28
C LEU A 247 31.37 -13.01 13.00
N PHE A 248 32.35 -13.89 13.05
CA PHE A 248 33.73 -13.54 12.80
C PHE A 248 34.20 -14.14 11.46
N ARG A 249 34.73 -13.30 10.59
CA ARG A 249 35.39 -13.70 9.35
C ARG A 249 36.83 -13.24 9.34
N PRO A 250 37.81 -14.15 9.49
CA PRO A 250 39.21 -13.82 9.35
C PRO A 250 39.53 -13.22 7.96
N ASP A 251 40.53 -12.35 7.89
CA ASP A 251 40.97 -11.82 6.61
C ASP A 251 41.36 -12.96 5.66
N ASN A 252 40.88 -12.86 4.41
CA ASN A 252 41.10 -13.87 3.35
C ASN A 252 40.43 -15.24 3.61
N ALA A 253 39.61 -15.43 4.63
CA ALA A 253 38.86 -16.68 4.84
C ALA A 253 37.65 -16.75 3.92
N ARG A 254 37.36 -17.97 3.44
CA ARG A 254 36.15 -18.28 2.65
C ARG A 254 34.98 -18.75 3.53
N PHE A 255 35.15 -18.76 4.85
CA PHE A 255 34.16 -19.18 5.83
C PHE A 255 33.99 -18.14 6.92
N VAL A 256 32.87 -18.19 7.59
CA VAL A 256 32.51 -17.38 8.76
C VAL A 256 32.47 -18.31 9.96
N THR A 257 33.04 -17.87 11.07
CA THR A 257 32.93 -18.55 12.36
C THR A 257 31.82 -17.89 13.15
N VAL A 258 31.00 -18.71 13.79
CA VAL A 258 29.94 -18.27 14.71
C VAL A 258 30.43 -18.55 16.12
N ILE A 259 30.41 -17.55 16.98
CA ILE A 259 30.85 -17.60 18.37
C ILE A 259 29.63 -17.37 19.26
#